data_f2048e43ac04965b6afd70a2e7950f53
#
_entry.id   f2048e43ac04965b6afd70a2e7950f53
#
_cell.length_a   1.000
_cell.length_b   1.000
_cell.length_c   1.000
_cell.angle_alpha   90.00
_cell.angle_beta   90.00
_cell.angle_gamma   90.00
#
_symmetry.space_group_name_H-M   'P 1'
#
loop_
_entity.id
_entity.type
_entity.pdbx_description
1 polymer ?
#
loop_
_entity_poly.entity_id
_entity_poly.type
_entity_poly.pdbx_seq_one_letter_code
_entity_poly.pdbx_strand_id
1 'polypeptide(L)'
;MRPPEVFVRELLPEEGARLKSISKRARYQSKRQRAMILLASSTGMPVPQIAAVVRSDESHVRKVIHAFNERGFSSLDPDYRGGRPKKTTPEQRDRIVAVARARPDTQGVALTRWSLPKLRAHLASMGMFLSEEALRQTLIGAGLSHQRTRSWKWSPDPDFQAKAERVLGLYRECPENGVVVCFDEMGPIQLIPHQGSGWAQQKRPERLRATYSKHGGVRYLFGAYDVHADRLHGRLRPHKSGHEVLAFYRQIRMRYKPKVRIYLIADNLSAHKTPDIRAWAAENNVELVFTPTYASFLNRIECHFWAIGEFVVNNADYPDWNAVKKAMADHIHYRNGPHRDQRLINAERRLLIAA
;
A
#
# COMPACT_ATOMS: atom_id res chain seq x y z
N MET A 1 -66.74 15.70 -6.23
CA MET A 1 -65.96 16.74 -6.95
C MET A 1 -64.70 16.11 -7.56
N ARG A 2 -64.45 16.26 -8.85
CA ARG A 2 -63.16 15.91 -9.43
C ARG A 2 -62.10 16.83 -8.84
N PRO A 3 -60.93 16.30 -8.35
CA PRO A 3 -59.89 17.19 -7.89
C PRO A 3 -59.38 18.05 -9.05
N PRO A 4 -58.99 19.33 -8.78
CA PRO A 4 -58.53 20.22 -9.82
C PRO A 4 -57.33 19.60 -10.57
N GLU A 5 -57.25 19.84 -11.90
CA GLU A 5 -56.09 19.43 -12.69
C GLU A 5 -54.86 20.22 -12.22
N VAL A 6 -53.78 19.49 -12.01
CA VAL A 6 -52.51 20.05 -11.51
C VAL A 6 -51.41 19.81 -12.55
N PHE A 7 -50.77 20.88 -12.99
CA PHE A 7 -49.66 20.84 -13.93
C PHE A 7 -48.42 21.51 -13.35
N VAL A 8 -47.27 21.10 -13.86
CA VAL A 8 -46.01 21.82 -13.58
C VAL A 8 -46.08 23.22 -14.21
N ARG A 9 -45.52 24.22 -13.55
CA ARG A 9 -45.37 25.55 -14.13
C ARG A 9 -44.62 25.49 -15.46
N GLU A 10 -44.70 26.52 -16.25
CA GLU A 10 -43.93 26.61 -17.47
C GLU A 10 -42.46 26.46 -17.18
N LEU A 11 -41.80 25.56 -17.93
CA LEU A 11 -40.37 25.26 -17.77
C LEU A 11 -39.56 26.09 -18.77
N LEU A 12 -38.50 26.72 -18.28
CA LEU A 12 -37.49 27.31 -19.15
C LEU A 12 -36.80 26.23 -19.98
N PRO A 13 -36.32 26.52 -21.20
CA PRO A 13 -35.61 25.55 -22.05
C PRO A 13 -34.47 24.83 -21.32
N GLU A 14 -33.72 25.55 -20.50
CA GLU A 14 -32.60 25.03 -19.68
C GLU A 14 -33.11 24.08 -18.58
N GLU A 15 -34.23 24.39 -17.95
CA GLU A 15 -34.86 23.52 -16.95
C GLU A 15 -35.32 22.19 -17.57
N GLY A 16 -35.94 22.27 -18.76
CA GLY A 16 -36.34 21.10 -19.52
C GLY A 16 -35.15 20.21 -19.91
N ALA A 17 -34.06 20.81 -20.38
CA ALA A 17 -32.82 20.10 -20.70
C ALA A 17 -32.20 19.43 -19.45
N ARG A 18 -32.20 20.12 -18.31
CA ARG A 18 -31.70 19.63 -17.03
C ARG A 18 -32.55 18.45 -16.51
N LEU A 19 -33.87 18.55 -16.57
CA LEU A 19 -34.79 17.46 -16.20
C LEU A 19 -34.58 16.22 -17.10
N LYS A 20 -34.39 16.39 -18.41
CA LYS A 20 -34.06 15.29 -19.34
C LYS A 20 -32.73 14.63 -18.97
N SER A 21 -31.73 15.40 -18.58
CA SER A 21 -30.47 14.85 -18.11
C SER A 21 -30.64 14.05 -16.79
N ILE A 22 -31.39 14.59 -15.84
CA ILE A 22 -31.67 13.96 -14.54
C ILE A 22 -32.44 12.64 -14.74
N SER A 23 -33.45 12.61 -15.60
CA SER A 23 -34.24 11.39 -15.87
C SER A 23 -33.39 10.25 -16.42
N LYS A 24 -32.33 10.55 -17.15
CA LYS A 24 -31.41 9.54 -17.74
C LYS A 24 -30.25 9.14 -16.83
N ARG A 25 -29.66 10.11 -16.09
CA ARG A 25 -28.34 9.95 -15.45
C ARG A 25 -28.34 10.02 -13.92
N ALA A 26 -29.43 10.44 -13.26
CA ALA A 26 -29.43 10.52 -11.81
C ALA A 26 -29.19 9.16 -11.14
N ARG A 27 -28.34 9.13 -10.13
CA ARG A 27 -27.98 7.93 -9.36
C ARG A 27 -29.20 7.29 -8.68
N TYR A 28 -30.10 8.10 -8.14
CA TYR A 28 -31.25 7.65 -7.38
C TYR A 28 -32.48 7.49 -8.27
N GLN A 29 -33.13 6.34 -8.22
CA GLN A 29 -34.34 6.04 -8.99
C GLN A 29 -35.47 7.03 -8.70
N SER A 30 -35.68 7.41 -7.43
CA SER A 30 -36.68 8.40 -7.02
C SER A 30 -36.49 9.75 -7.71
N LYS A 31 -35.25 10.21 -7.86
CA LYS A 31 -34.94 11.47 -8.54
C LYS A 31 -35.21 11.39 -10.04
N ARG A 32 -34.92 10.25 -10.65
CA ARG A 32 -35.25 9.98 -12.06
C ARG A 32 -36.77 9.99 -12.27
N GLN A 33 -37.49 9.27 -11.41
CA GLN A 33 -38.96 9.18 -11.50
C GLN A 33 -39.62 10.56 -11.31
N ARG A 34 -39.19 11.37 -10.34
CA ARG A 34 -39.68 12.74 -10.17
C ARG A 34 -39.42 13.60 -11.41
N ALA A 35 -38.24 13.52 -12.02
CA ALA A 35 -37.95 14.24 -13.26
C ALA A 35 -38.83 13.77 -14.41
N MET A 36 -39.15 12.49 -14.54
CA MET A 36 -40.06 11.97 -15.54
C MET A 36 -41.48 12.50 -15.35
N ILE A 37 -41.98 12.55 -14.10
CA ILE A 37 -43.30 13.13 -13.79
C ILE A 37 -43.37 14.58 -14.26
N LEU A 38 -42.35 15.39 -13.98
CA LEU A 38 -42.35 16.80 -14.36
C LEU A 38 -42.26 17.01 -15.85
N LEU A 39 -41.46 16.20 -16.56
CA LEU A 39 -41.37 16.25 -18.01
C LEU A 39 -42.70 15.84 -18.67
N ALA A 40 -43.36 14.80 -18.17
CA ALA A 40 -44.67 14.40 -18.67
C ALA A 40 -45.74 15.47 -18.39
N SER A 41 -45.72 16.10 -17.22
CA SER A 41 -46.63 17.20 -16.89
C SER A 41 -46.40 18.43 -17.75
N SER A 42 -45.15 18.73 -18.14
CA SER A 42 -44.81 19.87 -19.00
C SER A 42 -45.31 19.71 -20.47
N THR A 43 -45.66 18.50 -20.87
CA THR A 43 -46.29 18.23 -22.17
C THR A 43 -47.83 18.29 -22.13
N GLY A 44 -48.39 18.70 -20.99
CA GLY A 44 -49.86 18.76 -20.81
C GLY A 44 -50.50 17.42 -20.45
N MET A 45 -49.72 16.39 -20.12
CA MET A 45 -50.24 15.09 -19.72
C MET A 45 -50.97 15.17 -18.38
N PRO A 46 -52.24 14.73 -18.26
CA PRO A 46 -52.98 14.79 -16.99
C PRO A 46 -52.47 13.79 -15.97
N VAL A 47 -52.65 14.11 -14.69
CA VAL A 47 -52.14 13.32 -13.55
C VAL A 47 -52.45 11.84 -13.62
N PRO A 48 -53.66 11.38 -13.96
CA PRO A 48 -53.96 9.93 -14.05
C PRO A 48 -53.09 9.20 -15.10
N GLN A 49 -52.85 9.85 -16.26
CA GLN A 49 -52.00 9.27 -17.29
C GLN A 49 -50.53 9.24 -16.88
N ILE A 50 -50.04 10.29 -16.23
CA ILE A 50 -48.67 10.31 -15.68
C ILE A 50 -48.52 9.18 -14.68
N ALA A 51 -49.48 9.02 -13.75
CA ALA A 51 -49.44 7.98 -12.73
C ALA A 51 -49.35 6.57 -13.34
N ALA A 52 -50.10 6.32 -14.41
CA ALA A 52 -50.07 5.04 -15.14
C ALA A 52 -48.71 4.82 -15.81
N VAL A 53 -48.14 5.83 -16.48
CA VAL A 53 -46.86 5.73 -17.19
C VAL A 53 -45.68 5.50 -16.21
N VAL A 54 -45.62 6.24 -15.10
CA VAL A 54 -44.55 6.12 -14.13
C VAL A 54 -44.76 5.03 -13.07
N ARG A 55 -45.90 4.30 -13.16
CA ARG A 55 -46.33 3.26 -12.22
C ARG A 55 -46.31 3.76 -10.76
N SER A 56 -47.00 4.86 -10.53
CA SER A 56 -47.14 5.51 -9.23
C SER A 56 -48.61 5.88 -8.94
N ASP A 57 -48.91 6.28 -7.73
CA ASP A 57 -50.22 6.80 -7.40
C ASP A 57 -50.37 8.29 -7.77
N GLU A 58 -51.62 8.71 -8.07
CA GLU A 58 -51.92 10.08 -8.45
C GLU A 58 -51.57 11.09 -7.36
N SER A 59 -51.69 10.70 -6.07
CA SER A 59 -51.38 11.55 -4.93
C SER A 59 -49.89 11.87 -4.90
N HIS A 60 -49.05 10.89 -5.19
CA HIS A 60 -47.62 11.11 -5.31
C HIS A 60 -47.26 12.02 -6.50
N VAL A 61 -47.87 11.82 -7.64
CA VAL A 61 -47.67 12.67 -8.82
C VAL A 61 -48.02 14.14 -8.50
N ARG A 62 -49.18 14.39 -7.88
CA ARG A 62 -49.60 15.73 -7.44
C ARG A 62 -48.58 16.35 -6.47
N LYS A 63 -48.13 15.59 -5.47
CA LYS A 63 -47.14 16.06 -4.51
C LYS A 63 -45.82 16.47 -5.18
N VAL A 64 -45.35 15.69 -6.17
CA VAL A 64 -44.11 16.01 -6.91
C VAL A 64 -44.28 17.32 -7.70
N ILE A 65 -45.43 17.49 -8.39
CA ILE A 65 -45.67 18.69 -9.17
C ILE A 65 -45.78 19.92 -8.28
N HIS A 66 -46.56 19.86 -7.19
CA HIS A 66 -46.64 20.97 -6.23
C HIS A 66 -45.29 21.32 -5.62
N ALA A 67 -44.55 20.30 -5.15
CA ALA A 67 -43.23 20.53 -4.55
C ALA A 67 -42.25 21.17 -5.54
N PHE A 68 -42.32 20.84 -6.83
CA PHE A 68 -41.48 21.47 -7.83
C PHE A 68 -41.91 22.91 -8.15
N ASN A 69 -43.22 23.14 -8.24
CA ASN A 69 -43.74 24.48 -8.47
C ASN A 69 -43.37 25.46 -7.33
N GLU A 70 -43.25 24.97 -6.10
CA GLU A 70 -42.87 25.75 -4.91
C GLU A 70 -41.35 25.88 -4.76
N ARG A 71 -40.60 24.80 -4.89
CA ARG A 71 -39.19 24.72 -4.49
C ARG A 71 -38.21 24.45 -5.65
N GLY A 72 -38.71 24.24 -6.86
CA GLY A 72 -37.89 23.98 -8.03
C GLY A 72 -37.08 22.69 -7.88
N PHE A 73 -35.85 22.70 -8.39
CA PHE A 73 -34.98 21.54 -8.47
C PHE A 73 -34.59 20.91 -7.11
N SER A 74 -34.66 21.68 -6.03
CA SER A 74 -34.38 21.14 -4.67
C SER A 74 -35.40 20.07 -4.25
N SER A 75 -36.64 20.13 -4.80
CA SER A 75 -37.68 19.14 -4.53
C SER A 75 -37.43 17.76 -5.15
N LEU A 76 -36.50 17.67 -6.11
CA LEU A 76 -36.14 16.40 -6.76
C LEU A 76 -35.30 15.51 -5.84
N ASP A 77 -34.56 16.09 -4.91
CA ASP A 77 -33.78 15.34 -3.95
C ASP A 77 -34.74 14.74 -2.89
N PRO A 78 -34.53 13.49 -2.45
CA PRO A 78 -35.34 12.91 -1.41
C PRO A 78 -35.13 13.67 -0.10
N ASP A 79 -36.22 14.03 0.58
CA ASP A 79 -36.17 14.54 1.96
C ASP A 79 -35.72 13.40 2.88
N TYR A 80 -34.41 13.29 3.10
CA TYR A 80 -33.88 12.37 4.10
C TYR A 80 -34.18 12.92 5.50
N ARG A 81 -35.31 12.57 6.04
CA ARG A 81 -35.69 12.90 7.42
C ARG A 81 -34.95 12.06 8.45
N GLY A 82 -33.68 11.78 8.24
CA GLY A 82 -32.89 10.99 9.18
C GLY A 82 -33.50 9.62 9.51
N GLY A 83 -32.66 8.61 9.73
CA GLY A 83 -33.10 7.31 10.23
C GLY A 83 -33.36 7.37 11.75
N ARG A 84 -33.50 6.18 12.37
CA ARG A 84 -33.60 6.03 13.83
C ARG A 84 -32.54 6.87 14.54
N PRO A 85 -32.89 7.71 15.53
CA PRO A 85 -31.91 8.50 16.25
C PRO A 85 -30.78 7.65 16.82
N LYS A 86 -29.57 8.17 16.75
CA LYS A 86 -28.39 7.47 17.28
C LYS A 86 -28.56 7.30 18.78
N LYS A 87 -28.41 6.08 19.31
CA LYS A 87 -28.52 5.80 20.75
C LYS A 87 -27.40 6.42 21.59
N THR A 88 -26.27 6.77 20.97
CA THR A 88 -25.11 7.37 21.63
C THR A 88 -25.16 8.90 21.54
N THR A 89 -24.99 9.59 22.65
CA THR A 89 -24.88 11.05 22.67
C THR A 89 -23.55 11.52 22.02
N PRO A 90 -23.41 12.80 21.65
CA PRO A 90 -22.14 13.34 21.18
C PRO A 90 -20.99 13.09 22.17
N GLU A 91 -21.21 13.35 23.45
CA GLU A 91 -20.22 13.19 24.52
C GLU A 91 -19.79 11.72 24.68
N GLN A 92 -20.73 10.79 24.57
CA GLN A 92 -20.44 9.36 24.60
C GLN A 92 -19.59 8.96 23.40
N ARG A 93 -19.86 9.52 22.22
CA ARG A 93 -19.04 9.24 21.00
C ARG A 93 -17.63 9.76 21.17
N ASP A 94 -17.44 10.96 21.68
CA ASP A 94 -16.13 11.54 21.93
C ASP A 94 -15.33 10.69 22.93
N ARG A 95 -15.99 10.21 23.99
CA ARG A 95 -15.37 9.31 24.95
C ARG A 95 -14.98 7.96 24.35
N ILE A 96 -15.85 7.36 23.51
CA ILE A 96 -15.53 6.13 22.76
C ILE A 96 -14.31 6.33 21.88
N VAL A 97 -14.25 7.44 21.16
CA VAL A 97 -13.13 7.79 20.27
C VAL A 97 -11.84 7.98 21.07
N ALA A 98 -11.89 8.68 22.20
CA ALA A 98 -10.75 8.90 23.08
C ALA A 98 -10.18 7.57 23.61
N VAL A 99 -11.04 6.68 24.11
CA VAL A 99 -10.64 5.34 24.59
C VAL A 99 -10.06 4.50 23.45
N ALA A 100 -10.67 4.53 22.26
CA ALA A 100 -10.19 3.77 21.11
C ALA A 100 -8.81 4.22 20.62
N ARG A 101 -8.48 5.51 20.74
CA ARG A 101 -7.17 6.08 20.39
C ARG A 101 -6.10 5.86 21.45
N ALA A 102 -6.49 5.73 22.70
CA ALA A 102 -5.58 5.45 23.79
C ALA A 102 -5.08 4.00 23.74
N ARG A 103 -3.85 3.77 24.14
CA ARG A 103 -3.33 2.40 24.28
C ARG A 103 -4.05 1.70 25.44
N PRO A 104 -4.41 0.39 25.28
CA PRO A 104 -5.09 -0.38 26.33
C PRO A 104 -4.34 -0.39 27.68
N ASP A 105 -3.00 -0.48 27.65
CA ASP A 105 -2.15 -0.51 28.84
C ASP A 105 -2.29 0.78 29.68
N THR A 106 -2.45 1.93 29.05
CA THR A 106 -2.72 3.20 29.74
C THR A 106 -4.14 3.29 30.36
N GLN A 107 -5.00 2.33 30.00
CA GLN A 107 -6.37 2.19 30.52
C GLN A 107 -6.48 1.01 31.51
N GLY A 108 -5.35 0.51 32.02
CA GLY A 108 -5.31 -0.61 32.96
C GLY A 108 -5.61 -1.98 32.35
N VAL A 109 -5.58 -2.09 31.03
CA VAL A 109 -5.81 -3.37 30.31
C VAL A 109 -4.50 -3.90 29.76
N ALA A 110 -4.08 -5.10 30.13
CA ALA A 110 -2.80 -5.71 29.75
C ALA A 110 -2.75 -6.11 28.26
N LEU A 111 -2.93 -5.15 27.36
CA LEU A 111 -2.90 -5.30 25.91
C LEU A 111 -2.15 -4.14 25.27
N THR A 112 -1.52 -4.38 24.12
CA THR A 112 -0.83 -3.33 23.35
C THR A 112 -1.73 -2.65 22.32
N ARG A 113 -2.86 -3.25 21.98
CA ARG A 113 -3.82 -2.72 20.98
C ARG A 113 -5.25 -3.20 21.26
N TRP A 114 -6.21 -2.44 20.84
CA TRP A 114 -7.61 -2.84 20.84
C TRP A 114 -7.94 -3.72 19.64
N SER A 115 -8.67 -4.82 19.88
CA SER A 115 -9.58 -5.38 18.88
C SER A 115 -10.98 -4.84 19.15
N LEU A 116 -11.86 -4.90 18.15
CA LEU A 116 -13.23 -4.39 18.33
C LEU A 116 -13.98 -5.06 19.48
N PRO A 117 -13.95 -6.41 19.67
CA PRO A 117 -14.56 -7.06 20.81
C PRO A 117 -13.95 -6.65 22.17
N LYS A 118 -12.62 -6.48 22.25
CA LYS A 118 -11.94 -6.09 23.49
C LYS A 118 -12.24 -4.64 23.86
N LEU A 119 -12.28 -3.74 22.89
CA LEU A 119 -12.70 -2.35 23.09
C LEU A 119 -14.17 -2.29 23.56
N ARG A 120 -15.06 -3.07 22.93
CA ARG A 120 -16.46 -3.16 23.35
C ARG A 120 -16.61 -3.64 24.80
N ALA A 121 -15.87 -4.67 25.20
CA ALA A 121 -15.91 -5.19 26.55
C ALA A 121 -15.41 -4.14 27.57
N HIS A 122 -14.33 -3.43 27.25
CA HIS A 122 -13.83 -2.34 28.11
C HIS A 122 -14.81 -1.18 28.21
N LEU A 123 -15.43 -0.76 27.11
CA LEU A 123 -16.48 0.26 27.14
C LEU A 123 -17.69 -0.17 27.96
N ALA A 124 -18.06 -1.46 27.90
CA ALA A 124 -19.15 -2.02 28.73
C ALA A 124 -18.82 -1.95 30.23
N SER A 125 -17.57 -2.21 30.65
CA SER A 125 -17.14 -2.02 32.04
C SER A 125 -17.21 -0.56 32.52
N MET A 126 -17.18 0.39 31.56
CA MET A 126 -17.36 1.82 31.80
C MET A 126 -18.84 2.27 31.70
N GLY A 127 -19.81 1.33 31.62
CA GLY A 127 -21.23 1.60 31.48
C GLY A 127 -21.70 1.97 30.06
N MET A 128 -20.88 1.79 29.05
CA MET A 128 -21.23 2.11 27.66
C MET A 128 -21.51 0.83 26.86
N PHE A 129 -22.76 0.49 26.69
CA PHE A 129 -23.21 -0.74 26.04
C PHE A 129 -23.55 -0.50 24.56
N LEU A 130 -22.73 -1.06 23.66
CA LEU A 130 -22.92 -0.97 22.22
C LEU A 130 -22.79 -2.37 21.59
N SER A 131 -23.43 -2.56 20.43
CA SER A 131 -23.08 -3.68 19.56
C SER A 131 -21.74 -3.39 18.85
N GLU A 132 -21.06 -4.44 18.41
CA GLU A 132 -19.80 -4.26 17.66
C GLU A 132 -19.99 -3.42 16.40
N GLU A 133 -21.10 -3.59 15.69
CA GLU A 133 -21.39 -2.80 14.50
C GLU A 133 -21.65 -1.34 14.84
N ALA A 134 -22.39 -1.04 15.90
CA ALA A 134 -22.60 0.34 16.36
C ALA A 134 -21.26 1.01 16.75
N LEU A 135 -20.39 0.27 17.45
CA LEU A 135 -19.04 0.72 17.80
C LEU A 135 -18.21 0.99 16.54
N ARG A 136 -18.20 0.04 15.58
CA ARG A 136 -17.48 0.18 14.31
C ARG A 136 -17.94 1.41 13.53
N GLN A 137 -19.26 1.62 13.41
CA GLN A 137 -19.83 2.79 12.72
C GLN A 137 -19.50 4.11 13.46
N THR A 138 -19.49 4.10 14.78
CA THR A 138 -19.08 5.26 15.56
C THR A 138 -17.63 5.65 15.29
N LEU A 139 -16.72 4.67 15.26
CA LEU A 139 -15.30 4.90 14.96
C LEU A 139 -15.08 5.38 13.53
N ILE A 140 -15.73 4.75 12.54
CA ILE A 140 -15.64 5.17 11.13
C ILE A 140 -16.19 6.59 10.95
N GLY A 141 -17.34 6.90 11.57
CA GLY A 141 -17.93 8.24 11.52
C GLY A 141 -17.04 9.32 12.14
N ALA A 142 -16.11 8.93 13.02
CA ALA A 142 -15.07 9.79 13.59
C ALA A 142 -13.75 9.77 12.80
N GLY A 143 -13.72 9.18 11.60
CA GLY A 143 -12.53 9.09 10.78
C GLY A 143 -11.50 8.04 11.22
N LEU A 144 -11.86 7.15 12.16
CA LEU A 144 -10.97 6.08 12.63
C LEU A 144 -11.21 4.79 11.86
N SER A 145 -10.11 4.14 11.45
CA SER A 145 -10.14 2.80 10.88
C SER A 145 -9.01 1.95 11.48
N HIS A 146 -9.18 0.64 11.46
CA HIS A 146 -8.14 -0.26 11.96
C HIS A 146 -6.95 -0.24 11.00
N GLN A 147 -5.83 0.34 11.43
CA GLN A 147 -4.63 0.51 10.64
C GLN A 147 -3.50 -0.42 11.12
N ARG A 148 -2.69 -0.90 10.19
CA ARG A 148 -1.43 -1.54 10.52
C ARG A 148 -0.43 -0.46 10.93
N THR A 149 0.19 -0.63 12.11
CA THR A 149 1.26 0.27 12.58
C THR A 149 2.41 0.26 11.56
N ARG A 150 2.89 1.43 11.21
CA ARG A 150 4.08 1.60 10.36
C ARG A 150 5.25 2.01 11.24
N SER A 151 6.39 1.36 11.06
CA SER A 151 7.66 1.82 11.60
C SER A 151 8.27 2.88 10.69
N TRP A 152 9.01 3.80 11.28
CA TRP A 152 9.87 4.73 10.54
C TRP A 152 11.30 4.57 11.07
N LYS A 153 12.29 4.82 10.22
CA LYS A 153 13.70 4.77 10.59
C LYS A 153 14.20 6.19 10.78
N TRP A 154 14.89 6.40 11.87
CA TRP A 154 15.66 7.61 12.13
C TRP A 154 17.13 7.22 12.23
N SER A 155 18.00 8.01 11.65
CA SER A 155 19.44 7.78 11.70
C SER A 155 20.08 8.69 12.75
N PRO A 156 20.82 8.14 13.73
CA PRO A 156 21.60 8.92 14.67
C PRO A 156 22.98 9.34 14.12
N ASP A 157 23.24 9.09 12.83
CA ASP A 157 24.54 9.39 12.21
C ASP A 157 24.75 10.91 12.13
N PRO A 158 25.77 11.47 12.79
CA PRO A 158 26.02 12.91 12.76
C PRO A 158 26.36 13.42 11.35
N ASP A 159 26.93 12.55 10.50
CA ASP A 159 27.30 12.86 9.12
C ASP A 159 26.22 12.41 8.11
N PHE A 160 24.98 12.23 8.57
CA PHE A 160 23.90 11.69 7.73
C PHE A 160 23.80 12.40 6.39
N GLN A 161 23.72 13.73 6.42
CA GLN A 161 23.53 14.52 5.23
C GLN A 161 24.68 14.34 4.23
N ALA A 162 25.93 14.50 4.68
CA ALA A 162 27.11 14.38 3.82
C ALA A 162 27.24 12.98 3.19
N LYS A 163 26.98 11.92 3.98
CA LYS A 163 27.01 10.53 3.49
C LYS A 163 25.86 10.25 2.52
N ALA A 164 24.66 10.75 2.82
CA ALA A 164 23.50 10.60 1.94
C ALA A 164 23.73 11.32 0.61
N GLU A 165 24.18 12.57 0.63
CA GLU A 165 24.50 13.35 -0.57
C GLU A 165 25.58 12.68 -1.43
N ARG A 166 26.63 12.10 -0.78
CA ARG A 166 27.66 11.33 -1.48
C ARG A 166 27.10 10.12 -2.20
N VAL A 167 26.27 9.32 -1.51
CA VAL A 167 25.63 8.14 -2.10
C VAL A 167 24.70 8.54 -3.24
N LEU A 168 23.84 9.54 -3.04
CA LEU A 168 22.88 10.00 -4.04
C LEU A 168 23.58 10.67 -5.25
N GLY A 169 24.69 11.38 -5.02
CA GLY A 169 25.53 11.92 -6.09
C GLY A 169 26.04 10.82 -7.02
N LEU A 170 26.56 9.73 -6.46
CA LEU A 170 27.02 8.55 -7.22
C LEU A 170 25.87 7.87 -8.00
N TYR A 171 24.64 7.94 -7.52
CA TYR A 171 23.48 7.40 -8.26
C TYR A 171 23.02 8.30 -9.40
N ARG A 172 23.16 9.61 -9.27
CA ARG A 172 22.77 10.57 -10.30
C ARG A 172 23.73 10.56 -11.48
N GLU A 173 25.00 10.53 -11.16
CA GLU A 173 26.04 10.66 -12.18
C GLU A 173 27.11 9.58 -12.00
N CYS A 174 27.38 8.84 -13.07
CA CYS A 174 28.45 7.84 -13.09
C CYS A 174 29.80 8.55 -13.15
N PRO A 175 30.69 8.34 -12.18
CA PRO A 175 32.02 8.95 -12.22
C PRO A 175 32.80 8.53 -13.48
N GLU A 176 33.54 9.47 -14.03
CA GLU A 176 34.44 9.20 -15.18
C GLU A 176 35.43 8.07 -14.85
N ASN A 177 35.57 7.09 -15.72
CA ASN A 177 36.39 5.89 -15.50
C ASN A 177 36.06 5.09 -14.22
N GLY A 178 34.82 5.22 -13.70
CA GLY A 178 34.33 4.54 -12.52
C GLY A 178 33.09 3.69 -12.77
N VAL A 179 32.76 2.87 -11.79
CA VAL A 179 31.50 2.13 -11.69
C VAL A 179 30.96 2.22 -10.28
N VAL A 180 29.65 2.27 -10.12
CA VAL A 180 28.98 2.34 -8.83
C VAL A 180 28.28 1.02 -8.55
N VAL A 181 28.74 0.33 -7.51
CA VAL A 181 28.22 -0.98 -7.14
C VAL A 181 27.66 -0.94 -5.73
N CYS A 182 26.38 -1.26 -5.59
CA CYS A 182 25.74 -1.46 -4.29
C CYS A 182 25.94 -2.92 -3.85
N PHE A 183 26.37 -3.11 -2.62
CA PHE A 183 26.56 -4.43 -1.99
C PHE A 183 25.75 -4.54 -0.71
N ASP A 184 25.20 -5.72 -0.44
CA ASP A 184 24.57 -6.08 0.83
C ASP A 184 24.32 -7.60 0.90
N GLU A 185 23.83 -8.12 2.05
CA GLU A 185 23.45 -9.51 2.27
C GLU A 185 21.96 -9.66 2.59
N MET A 186 21.27 -10.44 1.76
CA MET A 186 19.93 -10.92 2.07
C MET A 186 19.99 -12.18 2.94
N GLY A 187 19.35 -12.15 4.09
CA GLY A 187 19.26 -13.33 4.96
C GLY A 187 19.12 -13.02 6.44
N PRO A 188 19.08 -14.04 7.30
CA PRO A 188 19.30 -15.45 7.01
C PRO A 188 18.17 -16.10 6.21
N ILE A 189 18.52 -16.83 5.16
CA ILE A 189 17.58 -17.65 4.39
C ILE A 189 17.62 -19.05 4.97
N GLN A 190 16.47 -19.64 5.19
CA GLN A 190 16.32 -21.00 5.70
C GLN A 190 15.77 -21.94 4.63
N LEU A 191 16.14 -23.22 4.69
CA LEU A 191 15.63 -24.25 3.79
C LEU A 191 14.30 -24.81 4.36
N ILE A 192 13.29 -23.94 4.34
CA ILE A 192 11.93 -24.25 4.82
C ILE A 192 10.93 -23.66 3.81
N PRO A 193 9.69 -24.18 3.76
CA PRO A 193 8.65 -23.55 2.96
C PRO A 193 8.32 -22.15 3.47
N HIS A 194 8.37 -21.16 2.58
CA HIS A 194 8.01 -19.77 2.86
C HIS A 194 6.66 -19.44 2.25
N GLN A 195 5.73 -18.96 3.08
CA GLN A 195 4.43 -18.52 2.62
C GLN A 195 4.56 -17.21 1.84
N GLY A 196 3.79 -17.09 0.77
CA GLY A 196 3.69 -15.90 -0.05
C GLY A 196 2.28 -15.69 -0.58
N SER A 197 2.15 -14.93 -1.65
CA SER A 197 0.88 -14.66 -2.34
C SER A 197 0.92 -15.18 -3.76
N GLY A 198 -0.18 -15.76 -4.24
CA GLY A 198 -0.29 -16.28 -5.61
C GLY A 198 -1.74 -16.37 -6.06
N TRP A 199 -1.95 -16.60 -7.35
CA TRP A 199 -3.27 -16.86 -7.88
C TRP A 199 -3.71 -18.27 -7.55
N ALA A 200 -4.85 -18.41 -6.89
CA ALA A 200 -5.48 -19.67 -6.55
C ALA A 200 -6.99 -19.60 -6.72
N GLN A 201 -7.67 -20.74 -6.72
CA GLN A 201 -9.12 -20.79 -6.76
C GLN A 201 -9.70 -20.05 -5.53
N GLN A 202 -10.75 -19.26 -5.74
CA GLN A 202 -11.39 -18.49 -4.66
C GLN A 202 -11.74 -19.38 -3.46
N LYS A 203 -11.35 -18.98 -2.26
CA LYS A 203 -11.49 -19.73 -1.00
C LYS A 203 -10.72 -21.06 -0.91
N ARG A 204 -9.83 -21.33 -1.89
CA ARG A 204 -8.98 -22.53 -1.90
C ARG A 204 -7.52 -22.12 -2.18
N PRO A 205 -6.84 -21.47 -1.19
CA PRO A 205 -5.44 -21.09 -1.35
C PRO A 205 -4.57 -22.34 -1.46
N GLU A 206 -3.47 -22.25 -2.20
CA GLU A 206 -2.43 -23.25 -2.19
C GLU A 206 -1.86 -23.40 -0.77
N ARG A 207 -1.48 -24.60 -0.40
CA ARG A 207 -0.95 -24.94 0.92
C ARG A 207 0.42 -25.55 0.81
N LEU A 208 1.39 -24.92 1.42
CA LEU A 208 2.70 -25.47 1.63
C LEU A 208 2.71 -26.34 2.91
N ARG A 209 3.58 -27.33 2.96
CA ARG A 209 3.76 -28.16 4.16
C ARG A 209 4.21 -27.29 5.34
N ALA A 210 3.62 -27.46 6.50
CA ALA A 210 4.02 -26.79 7.73
C ALA A 210 5.14 -27.53 8.48
N THR A 211 5.29 -28.83 8.21
CA THR A 211 6.32 -29.68 8.82
C THR A 211 7.62 -29.59 8.03
N TYR A 212 8.66 -29.09 8.67
CA TYR A 212 10.00 -28.97 8.10
C TYR A 212 11.05 -29.28 9.15
N SER A 213 12.24 -29.69 8.71
CA SER A 213 13.40 -29.83 9.59
C SER A 213 14.33 -28.63 9.42
N LYS A 214 14.91 -28.15 10.53
CA LYS A 214 15.88 -27.05 10.50
C LYS A 214 17.32 -27.51 10.19
N HIS A 215 17.51 -28.79 9.82
CA HIS A 215 18.84 -29.39 9.62
C HIS A 215 19.63 -28.81 8.44
N GLY A 216 18.97 -28.08 7.51
CA GLY A 216 19.63 -27.44 6.39
C GLY A 216 20.50 -26.21 6.74
N GLY A 217 20.45 -25.75 8.00
CA GLY A 217 21.14 -24.53 8.41
C GLY A 217 20.59 -23.28 7.73
N VAL A 218 21.40 -22.22 7.70
CA VAL A 218 21.05 -20.95 7.05
C VAL A 218 22.07 -20.59 5.95
N ARG A 219 21.65 -19.78 5.01
CA ARG A 219 22.53 -19.18 4.00
C ARG A 219 22.21 -17.69 3.85
N TYR A 220 23.15 -16.97 3.26
CA TYR A 220 23.05 -15.55 2.95
C TYR A 220 23.30 -15.35 1.45
N LEU A 221 22.46 -14.62 0.79
CA LEU A 221 22.69 -14.20 -0.58
C LEU A 221 23.49 -12.90 -0.56
N PHE A 222 24.76 -12.95 -0.91
CA PHE A 222 25.55 -11.77 -1.18
C PHE A 222 25.19 -11.23 -2.54
N GLY A 223 24.80 -9.96 -2.58
CA GLY A 223 24.39 -9.29 -3.79
C GLY A 223 25.32 -8.13 -4.14
N ALA A 224 25.52 -7.90 -5.42
CA ALA A 224 26.19 -6.74 -5.96
C ALA A 224 25.40 -6.20 -7.15
N TYR A 225 24.98 -4.95 -7.06
CA TYR A 225 24.21 -4.29 -8.09
C TYR A 225 25.00 -3.14 -8.71
N ASP A 226 25.40 -3.29 -9.98
CA ASP A 226 25.95 -2.19 -10.76
C ASP A 226 24.83 -1.26 -11.18
N VAL A 227 24.85 -0.05 -10.62
CA VAL A 227 23.73 0.89 -10.71
C VAL A 227 23.53 1.41 -12.12
N HIS A 228 24.61 1.77 -12.79
CA HIS A 228 24.54 2.41 -14.10
C HIS A 228 24.45 1.41 -15.25
N ALA A 229 25.07 0.23 -15.09
CA ALA A 229 24.91 -0.87 -16.05
C ALA A 229 23.64 -1.68 -15.84
N ASP A 230 22.92 -1.45 -14.73
CA ASP A 230 21.71 -2.19 -14.34
C ASP A 230 21.94 -3.71 -14.31
N ARG A 231 23.01 -4.15 -13.66
CA ARG A 231 23.40 -5.55 -13.57
C ARG A 231 23.45 -6.02 -12.11
N LEU A 232 22.66 -7.03 -11.81
CA LEU A 232 22.67 -7.70 -10.51
C LEU A 232 23.56 -8.94 -10.57
N HIS A 233 24.39 -9.13 -9.56
CA HIS A 233 25.20 -10.33 -9.34
C HIS A 233 24.90 -10.85 -7.95
N GLY A 234 24.90 -12.17 -7.76
CA GLY A 234 24.65 -12.77 -6.46
C GLY A 234 25.38 -14.09 -6.25
N ARG A 235 25.68 -14.36 -4.98
CA ARG A 235 26.30 -15.62 -4.53
C ARG A 235 25.72 -16.02 -3.19
N LEU A 236 25.25 -17.25 -3.11
CA LEU A 236 24.79 -17.85 -1.86
C LEU A 236 26.00 -18.28 -1.01
N ARG A 237 26.05 -17.85 0.26
CA ARG A 237 27.16 -18.06 1.18
C ARG A 237 26.67 -18.67 2.51
N PRO A 238 27.47 -19.51 3.18
CA PRO A 238 27.09 -20.10 4.47
C PRO A 238 27.15 -19.08 5.62
N HIS A 239 28.03 -18.12 5.54
CA HIS A 239 28.29 -17.12 6.58
C HIS A 239 28.40 -15.72 5.99
N LYS A 240 28.20 -14.69 6.83
CA LYS A 240 28.41 -13.28 6.50
C LYS A 240 29.62 -12.71 7.27
N SER A 241 30.72 -13.43 7.30
CA SER A 241 31.98 -12.97 7.92
C SER A 241 32.73 -12.02 7.00
N GLY A 242 33.65 -11.23 7.59
CA GLY A 242 34.52 -10.34 6.81
C GLY A 242 35.34 -11.07 5.75
N HIS A 243 35.77 -12.31 6.02
CA HIS A 243 36.47 -13.14 5.05
C HIS A 243 35.58 -13.47 3.82
N GLU A 244 34.31 -13.85 4.04
CA GLU A 244 33.36 -14.12 2.96
C GLU A 244 33.03 -12.85 2.15
N VAL A 245 32.90 -11.70 2.86
CA VAL A 245 32.70 -10.39 2.22
C VAL A 245 33.90 -10.04 1.34
N LEU A 246 35.12 -10.16 1.86
CA LEU A 246 36.34 -9.88 1.08
C LEU A 246 36.46 -10.80 -0.14
N ALA A 247 36.16 -12.08 0.04
CA ALA A 247 36.16 -13.03 -1.07
C ALA A 247 35.15 -12.65 -2.17
N PHE A 248 33.98 -12.12 -1.78
CA PHE A 248 33.00 -11.65 -2.74
C PHE A 248 33.41 -10.32 -3.39
N TYR A 249 33.99 -9.37 -2.65
CA TYR A 249 34.52 -8.12 -3.20
C TYR A 249 35.60 -8.37 -4.26
N ARG A 250 36.49 -9.36 -4.02
CA ARG A 250 37.46 -9.81 -5.04
C ARG A 250 36.77 -10.31 -6.32
N GLN A 251 35.68 -11.05 -6.19
CA GLN A 251 34.88 -11.50 -7.33
C GLN A 251 34.22 -10.34 -8.10
N ILE A 252 33.74 -9.30 -7.38
CA ILE A 252 33.23 -8.09 -8.00
C ILE A 252 34.35 -7.39 -8.75
N ARG A 253 35.52 -7.20 -8.13
CA ARG A 253 36.67 -6.52 -8.74
C ARG A 253 37.11 -7.16 -10.07
N MET A 254 37.11 -8.50 -10.16
CA MET A 254 37.50 -9.24 -11.38
C MET A 254 36.53 -8.99 -12.56
N ARG A 255 35.38 -8.40 -12.36
CA ARG A 255 34.41 -8.10 -13.44
C ARG A 255 34.75 -6.83 -14.21
N TYR A 256 35.63 -6.02 -13.68
CA TYR A 256 35.98 -4.70 -14.23
C TYR A 256 37.48 -4.63 -14.50
N LYS A 257 37.88 -3.84 -15.51
CA LYS A 257 39.30 -3.62 -15.83
C LYS A 257 40.00 -2.96 -14.62
N PRO A 258 41.30 -3.26 -14.36
CA PRO A 258 42.00 -2.72 -13.18
C PRO A 258 42.00 -1.20 -13.09
N LYS A 259 42.05 -0.50 -14.23
CA LYS A 259 42.03 0.97 -14.31
C LYS A 259 40.68 1.60 -13.95
N VAL A 260 39.57 0.84 -13.97
CA VAL A 260 38.24 1.32 -13.62
C VAL A 260 38.10 1.35 -12.09
N ARG A 261 37.81 2.51 -11.51
CA ARG A 261 37.57 2.65 -10.08
C ARG A 261 36.20 2.12 -9.72
N ILE A 262 36.11 1.34 -8.65
CA ILE A 262 34.82 0.86 -8.12
C ILE A 262 34.46 1.69 -6.90
N TYR A 263 33.30 2.35 -6.96
CA TYR A 263 32.66 2.98 -5.81
C TYR A 263 31.69 1.94 -5.21
N LEU A 264 32.14 1.28 -4.13
CA LEU A 264 31.42 0.19 -3.49
C LEU A 264 30.56 0.71 -2.34
N ILE A 265 29.27 0.80 -2.56
CA ILE A 265 28.31 1.27 -1.55
C ILE A 265 27.87 0.09 -0.71
N ALA A 266 28.05 0.18 0.62
CA ALA A 266 27.65 -0.86 1.57
C ALA A 266 27.09 -0.21 2.86
N ASP A 267 26.42 -1.00 3.69
CA ASP A 267 26.01 -0.56 5.02
C ASP A 267 27.19 -0.55 6.03
N ASN A 268 26.88 -0.12 7.25
CA ASN A 268 27.87 0.03 8.30
C ASN A 268 28.17 -1.24 9.11
N LEU A 269 27.81 -2.45 8.58
CA LEU A 269 28.12 -3.70 9.28
C LEU A 269 29.63 -3.85 9.52
N SER A 270 30.01 -4.32 10.70
CA SER A 270 31.43 -4.50 11.07
C SER A 270 32.19 -5.41 10.10
N ALA A 271 31.52 -6.43 9.56
CA ALA A 271 32.08 -7.33 8.56
C ALA A 271 32.51 -6.62 7.26
N HIS A 272 31.98 -5.44 6.94
CA HIS A 272 32.33 -4.64 5.76
C HIS A 272 33.51 -3.70 6.00
N LYS A 273 33.97 -3.55 7.25
CA LYS A 273 34.94 -2.54 7.67
C LYS A 273 36.24 -3.12 8.26
N THR A 274 36.45 -4.43 8.04
CA THR A 274 37.65 -5.08 8.59
C THR A 274 38.93 -4.45 8.02
N PRO A 275 40.06 -4.47 8.78
CA PRO A 275 41.34 -3.96 8.29
C PRO A 275 41.75 -4.55 6.95
N ASP A 276 41.56 -5.85 6.76
CA ASP A 276 41.89 -6.55 5.51
C ASP A 276 41.09 -6.03 4.31
N ILE A 277 39.78 -5.72 4.51
CA ILE A 277 38.93 -5.16 3.47
C ILE A 277 39.41 -3.75 3.09
N ARG A 278 39.78 -2.93 4.08
CA ARG A 278 40.26 -1.56 3.84
C ARG A 278 41.63 -1.57 3.10
N ALA A 279 42.54 -2.41 3.53
CA ALA A 279 43.83 -2.56 2.88
C ALA A 279 43.65 -3.04 1.43
N TRP A 280 42.87 -4.10 1.23
CA TRP A 280 42.57 -4.60 -0.09
C TRP A 280 41.92 -3.55 -0.99
N ALA A 281 40.97 -2.76 -0.47
CA ALA A 281 40.27 -1.75 -1.25
C ALA A 281 41.24 -0.67 -1.75
N ALA A 282 42.15 -0.21 -0.89
CA ALA A 282 43.20 0.77 -1.24
C ALA A 282 44.11 0.27 -2.37
N GLU A 283 44.53 -0.99 -2.31
CA GLU A 283 45.40 -1.62 -3.30
C GLU A 283 44.72 -1.94 -4.64
N ASN A 284 43.39 -2.07 -4.65
CA ASN A 284 42.64 -2.57 -5.82
C ASN A 284 41.76 -1.52 -6.50
N ASN A 285 42.04 -0.24 -6.31
CA ASN A 285 41.29 0.87 -6.91
C ASN A 285 39.77 0.81 -6.56
N VAL A 286 39.46 0.54 -5.29
CA VAL A 286 38.09 0.47 -4.75
C VAL A 286 37.92 1.53 -3.69
N GLU A 287 36.89 2.36 -3.80
CA GLU A 287 36.44 3.27 -2.77
C GLU A 287 35.27 2.66 -2.02
N LEU A 288 35.42 2.46 -0.71
CA LEU A 288 34.33 2.00 0.15
C LEU A 288 33.46 3.21 0.56
N VAL A 289 32.20 3.22 0.13
CA VAL A 289 31.24 4.27 0.44
C VAL A 289 30.16 3.70 1.37
N PHE A 290 30.16 4.16 2.63
CA PHE A 290 29.20 3.64 3.60
C PHE A 290 27.96 4.50 3.66
N THR A 291 26.77 3.84 3.68
CA THR A 291 25.52 4.53 3.95
C THR A 291 25.49 5.07 5.38
N PRO A 292 24.70 6.12 5.68
CA PRO A 292 24.52 6.55 7.07
C PRO A 292 24.00 5.40 7.95
N THR A 293 24.33 5.42 9.23
CA THR A 293 23.88 4.41 10.20
C THR A 293 22.36 4.31 10.21
N TYR A 294 21.81 3.09 10.19
CA TYR A 294 20.38 2.78 10.06
C TYR A 294 19.68 3.29 8.78
N ALA A 295 20.44 3.70 7.77
CA ALA A 295 19.92 4.17 6.49
C ALA A 295 20.15 3.17 5.34
N SER A 296 19.96 1.86 5.59
CA SER A 296 20.06 0.82 4.55
C SER A 296 19.11 1.08 3.36
N PHE A 297 18.00 1.81 3.59
CA PHE A 297 17.08 2.21 2.52
C PHE A 297 17.72 3.08 1.43
N LEU A 298 18.89 3.67 1.68
CA LEU A 298 19.68 4.36 0.66
C LEU A 298 20.47 3.37 -0.22
N ASN A 299 20.61 2.10 0.19
CA ASN A 299 21.27 1.09 -0.61
C ASN A 299 20.31 0.52 -1.65
N ARG A 300 20.54 0.83 -2.93
CA ARG A 300 19.63 0.43 -4.03
C ARG A 300 19.48 -1.07 -4.22
N ILE A 301 20.35 -1.89 -3.67
CA ILE A 301 20.24 -3.34 -3.77
C ILE A 301 19.06 -3.91 -2.99
N GLU A 302 18.57 -3.22 -1.99
CA GLU A 302 17.45 -3.66 -1.13
C GLU A 302 16.18 -3.99 -1.94
N CYS A 303 15.89 -3.20 -2.98
CA CYS A 303 14.73 -3.48 -3.85
C CYS A 303 14.88 -4.78 -4.63
N HIS A 304 16.11 -5.19 -4.99
CA HIS A 304 16.38 -6.46 -5.66
C HIS A 304 16.27 -7.64 -4.70
N PHE A 305 16.67 -7.48 -3.45
CA PHE A 305 16.46 -8.48 -2.42
C PHE A 305 14.98 -8.70 -2.12
N TRP A 306 14.21 -7.63 -2.10
CA TRP A 306 12.76 -7.76 -2.02
C TRP A 306 12.18 -8.60 -3.17
N ALA A 307 12.62 -8.36 -4.41
CA ALA A 307 12.16 -9.12 -5.57
C ALA A 307 12.57 -10.61 -5.49
N ILE A 308 13.80 -10.90 -5.05
CA ILE A 308 14.24 -12.27 -4.82
C ILE A 308 13.43 -12.95 -3.73
N GLY A 309 13.13 -12.24 -2.64
CA GLY A 309 12.25 -12.72 -1.58
C GLY A 309 10.87 -13.09 -2.11
N GLU A 310 10.25 -12.18 -2.86
CA GLU A 310 8.89 -12.32 -3.37
C GLU A 310 8.77 -13.41 -4.46
N PHE A 311 9.72 -13.49 -5.39
CA PHE A 311 9.58 -14.33 -6.59
C PHE A 311 10.41 -15.60 -6.56
N VAL A 312 11.34 -15.78 -5.61
CA VAL A 312 12.20 -16.95 -5.52
C VAL A 312 12.05 -17.67 -4.19
N VAL A 313 11.96 -16.93 -3.10
CA VAL A 313 11.90 -17.53 -1.75
C VAL A 313 10.47 -17.83 -1.33
N ASN A 314 9.56 -16.87 -1.52
CA ASN A 314 8.15 -17.06 -1.19
C ASN A 314 7.47 -18.06 -2.15
N ASN A 315 6.47 -18.78 -1.64
CA ASN A 315 5.76 -19.86 -2.34
C ASN A 315 6.66 -21.03 -2.80
N ALA A 316 7.86 -21.17 -2.23
CA ALA A 316 8.79 -22.23 -2.58
C ALA A 316 8.97 -23.24 -1.45
N ASP A 317 9.23 -24.49 -1.85
CA ASP A 317 9.62 -25.60 -0.96
C ASP A 317 10.78 -26.33 -1.64
N TYR A 318 11.99 -25.78 -1.50
CA TYR A 318 13.18 -26.34 -2.12
C TYR A 318 13.68 -27.59 -1.39
N PRO A 319 14.09 -28.64 -2.12
CA PRO A 319 14.60 -29.88 -1.53
C PRO A 319 15.98 -29.69 -0.90
N ASP A 320 16.81 -28.83 -1.45
CA ASP A 320 18.19 -28.61 -1.00
C ASP A 320 18.74 -27.23 -1.40
N TRP A 321 19.94 -26.93 -0.91
CA TRP A 321 20.61 -25.65 -1.22
C TRP A 321 21.07 -25.51 -2.68
N ASN A 322 21.22 -26.60 -3.44
CA ASN A 322 21.56 -26.52 -4.85
C ASN A 322 20.35 -26.04 -5.66
N ALA A 323 19.15 -26.50 -5.31
CA ALA A 323 17.90 -26.01 -5.89
C ALA A 323 17.69 -24.51 -5.62
N VAL A 324 17.90 -24.06 -4.37
CA VAL A 324 17.85 -22.64 -4.02
C VAL A 324 18.88 -21.82 -4.81
N LYS A 325 20.12 -22.28 -4.87
CA LYS A 325 21.21 -21.65 -5.62
C LYS A 325 20.88 -21.52 -7.10
N LYS A 326 20.34 -22.58 -7.69
CA LYS A 326 19.91 -22.59 -9.09
C LYS A 326 18.77 -21.59 -9.32
N ALA A 327 17.72 -21.64 -8.51
CA ALA A 327 16.57 -20.73 -8.63
C ALA A 327 16.98 -19.25 -8.52
N MET A 328 17.88 -18.92 -7.58
CA MET A 328 18.41 -17.56 -7.45
C MET A 328 19.25 -17.14 -8.66
N ALA A 329 20.09 -18.05 -9.18
CA ALA A 329 20.90 -17.76 -10.36
C ALA A 329 20.02 -17.55 -11.60
N ASP A 330 19.01 -18.39 -11.79
CA ASP A 330 18.05 -18.29 -12.89
C ASP A 330 17.25 -16.97 -12.81
N HIS A 331 16.81 -16.58 -11.61
CA HIS A 331 16.13 -15.30 -11.40
C HIS A 331 17.03 -14.11 -11.70
N ILE A 332 18.28 -14.13 -11.23
CA ILE A 332 19.26 -13.06 -11.53
C ILE A 332 19.51 -12.98 -13.04
N HIS A 333 19.61 -14.10 -13.72
CA HIS A 333 19.73 -14.14 -15.19
C HIS A 333 18.51 -13.52 -15.87
N TYR A 334 17.30 -13.97 -15.48
CA TYR A 334 16.02 -13.45 -15.94
C TYR A 334 15.90 -11.94 -15.73
N ARG A 335 16.20 -11.46 -14.53
CA ARG A 335 16.18 -10.04 -14.15
C ARG A 335 17.17 -9.21 -14.97
N ASN A 336 18.36 -9.72 -15.24
CA ASN A 336 19.39 -9.03 -16.03
C ASN A 336 19.05 -8.96 -17.53
N GLY A 337 18.03 -9.69 -17.98
CA GLY A 337 17.46 -9.65 -19.31
C GLY A 337 16.42 -8.53 -19.48
N PRO A 338 15.55 -8.61 -20.48
CA PRO A 338 14.52 -7.57 -20.76
C PRO A 338 13.35 -7.59 -19.79
N HIS A 339 13.29 -8.53 -18.85
CA HIS A 339 12.12 -8.78 -17.99
C HIS A 339 12.23 -8.07 -16.62
N ARG A 340 12.36 -6.75 -16.60
CA ARG A 340 12.39 -5.99 -15.33
C ARG A 340 11.00 -5.78 -14.76
N ASP A 341 10.87 -5.97 -13.44
CA ASP A 341 9.64 -5.61 -12.73
C ASP A 341 9.48 -4.08 -12.68
N GLN A 342 8.34 -3.59 -13.17
CA GLN A 342 8.02 -2.15 -13.19
C GLN A 342 8.01 -1.53 -11.78
N ARG A 343 7.68 -2.31 -10.76
CA ARG A 343 7.71 -1.86 -9.36
C ARG A 343 9.13 -1.56 -8.89
N LEU A 344 10.13 -2.33 -9.32
CA LEU A 344 11.54 -2.08 -9.03
C LEU A 344 12.00 -0.79 -9.70
N ILE A 345 11.68 -0.61 -10.98
CA ILE A 345 12.01 0.60 -11.73
C ILE A 345 11.40 1.84 -11.03
N ASN A 346 10.14 1.74 -10.59
CA ASN A 346 9.48 2.84 -9.90
C ASN A 346 10.08 3.10 -8.51
N ALA A 347 10.50 2.07 -7.78
CA ALA A 347 11.19 2.24 -6.49
C ALA A 347 12.53 2.95 -6.65
N GLU A 348 13.32 2.58 -7.65
CA GLU A 348 14.58 3.24 -7.98
C GLU A 348 14.39 4.72 -8.36
N ARG A 349 13.38 5.03 -9.19
CA ARG A 349 13.05 6.41 -9.56
C ARG A 349 12.65 7.27 -8.38
N ARG A 350 11.90 6.71 -7.42
CA ARG A 350 11.50 7.44 -6.20
C ARG A 350 12.70 7.85 -5.34
N LEU A 351 13.72 7.02 -5.24
CA LEU A 351 14.95 7.35 -4.52
C LEU A 351 15.69 8.53 -5.17
N LEU A 352 15.62 8.67 -6.50
CA LEU A 352 16.24 9.80 -7.22
C LEU A 352 15.44 11.11 -7.09
N ILE A 353 14.12 11.02 -6.90
CA ILE A 353 13.24 12.21 -6.78
C ILE A 353 13.21 12.73 -5.34
N ALA A 354 13.35 11.84 -4.34
CA ALA A 354 13.36 12.20 -2.92
C ALA A 354 14.70 12.80 -2.44
N ALA A 355 15.68 12.90 -3.31
CA ALA A 355 17.00 13.48 -3.14
C ALA A 355 17.14 14.81 -3.86
#